data_8401950950dd718bb17976fc775cd0bb
#
_entry.id   8401950950dd718bb17976fc775cd0bb
#
_cell.length_a   1.000
_cell.length_b   1.000
_cell.length_c   1.000
_cell.angle_alpha   90.00
_cell.angle_beta   90.00
_cell.angle_gamma   90.00
#
_symmetry.space_group_name_H-M   'P 1'
#
loop_
_entity.id
_entity.type
_entity.pdbx_description
1 polymer ?
#
loop_
_entity_poly.entity_id
_entity_poly.type
_entity_poly.pdbx_seq_one_letter_code
_entity_poly.pdbx_strand_id
1 'polypeptide(L)' 'MKKNVVVIFGGDSSEHDVSCLSATTVIKNMDTEKYNVILVGITKEGRWLLVDGVKDIEDGSWR' A
#
# COMPACT_ATOMS: atom_id res chain seq x y z
N MET A 1 9.89 -0.49 20.98
CA MET A 1 10.39 -0.07 19.67
C MET A 1 9.57 -0.69 18.56
N LYS A 2 9.05 0.12 17.64
CA LYS A 2 8.23 -0.38 16.53
C LYS A 2 9.10 -1.02 15.47
N LYS A 3 8.61 -2.11 14.88
CA LYS A 3 9.26 -2.73 13.72
C LYS A 3 8.77 -2.04 12.45
N ASN A 4 9.66 -1.87 11.49
CA ASN A 4 9.31 -1.31 10.20
C ASN A 4 8.77 -2.42 9.30
N VAL A 5 7.59 -2.21 8.74
CA VAL A 5 6.95 -3.14 7.81
C VAL A 5 6.66 -2.39 6.52
N VAL A 6 7.17 -2.91 5.42
CA VAL A 6 6.91 -2.34 4.09
C VAL A 6 5.82 -3.16 3.42
N VAL A 7 4.75 -2.48 3.03
CA VAL A 7 3.65 -3.10 2.27
C VAL A 7 3.78 -2.64 0.84
N ILE A 8 4.03 -3.58 -0.07
CA ILE A 8 4.19 -3.31 -1.50
C ILE A 8 2.94 -3.79 -2.22
N PHE A 9 2.35 -2.95 -3.04
CA PHE A 9 1.10 -3.27 -3.72
C PHE A 9 1.05 -2.65 -5.12
N GLY A 10 0.06 -3.07 -5.91
CA GLY A 10 -0.12 -2.60 -7.27
C GLY A 10 0.62 -3.46 -8.28
N GLY A 11 1.25 -2.82 -9.26
CA GLY A 11 2.05 -3.49 -10.29
C GLY A 11 1.40 -3.48 -11.66
N ASP A 12 2.11 -4.05 -12.62
CA ASP A 12 1.74 -4.07 -14.03
C ASP A 12 0.99 -5.36 -14.39
N SER A 13 -0.10 -5.62 -13.69
CA SER A 13 -0.91 -6.80 -13.96
C SER A 13 -2.39 -6.45 -14.00
N SER A 14 -3.20 -7.38 -14.52
CA SER A 14 -4.65 -7.25 -14.50
C SER A 14 -5.20 -7.23 -13.06
N GLU A 15 -4.39 -7.61 -12.10
CA GLU A 15 -4.77 -7.67 -10.70
C GLU A 15 -4.33 -6.46 -9.89
N HIS A 16 -3.91 -5.38 -10.57
CA HIS A 16 -3.46 -4.15 -9.93
C HIS A 16 -4.51 -3.64 -8.92
N ASP A 17 -5.77 -3.53 -9.34
CA ASP A 17 -6.84 -3.01 -8.49
C ASP A 17 -7.13 -3.95 -7.32
N VAL A 18 -7.07 -5.26 -7.55
CA VAL A 18 -7.24 -6.26 -6.50
C VAL A 18 -6.12 -6.16 -5.48
N SER A 19 -4.89 -5.98 -5.95
CA SER A 19 -3.72 -5.83 -5.07
C SER A 19 -3.85 -4.58 -4.19
N CYS A 20 -4.32 -3.47 -4.74
CA CYS A 20 -4.55 -2.24 -3.96
C CYS A 20 -5.62 -2.45 -2.89
N LEU A 21 -6.71 -3.12 -3.23
CA LEU A 21 -7.78 -3.43 -2.28
C LEU A 21 -7.30 -4.34 -1.17
N SER A 22 -6.54 -5.38 -1.52
CA SER A 22 -5.97 -6.32 -0.54
C SER A 22 -5.02 -5.61 0.41
N ALA A 23 -4.16 -4.73 -0.11
CA ALA A 23 -3.25 -3.95 0.71
C ALA A 23 -4.01 -3.08 1.72
N THR A 24 -5.08 -2.43 1.29
CA THR A 24 -5.93 -1.61 2.14
C THR A 24 -6.48 -2.43 3.32
N THR A 25 -6.99 -3.64 3.03
CA THR A 25 -7.51 -4.53 4.06
C THR A 25 -6.44 -4.95 5.05
N VAL A 26 -5.27 -5.32 4.57
CA VAL A 26 -4.14 -5.72 5.43
C VAL A 26 -3.72 -4.58 6.35
N ILE A 27 -3.59 -3.38 5.81
CA ILE A 27 -3.15 -2.22 6.57
C ILE A 27 -4.16 -1.85 7.65
N LYS A 28 -5.46 -1.89 7.33
CA LYS A 28 -6.51 -1.57 8.30
C LYS A 28 -6.54 -2.54 9.48
N ASN A 29 -6.07 -3.76 9.28
CA ASN A 29 -6.03 -4.77 10.34
C ASN A 29 -4.67 -4.84 11.04
N MET A 30 -3.71 -4.03 10.62
CA MET A 30 -2.37 -4.03 11.20
C MET A 30 -2.33 -3.18 12.47
N ASP A 31 -1.61 -3.66 13.47
CA ASP A 31 -1.44 -2.94 14.75
C ASP A 31 -0.39 -1.84 14.59
N THR A 32 -0.84 -0.62 14.38
CA THR A 32 0.05 0.53 14.17
C THR A 32 0.79 0.96 15.44
N GLU A 33 0.43 0.43 16.58
CA GLU A 33 1.18 0.66 17.81
C GLU A 33 2.44 -0.19 17.89
N LYS A 34 2.43 -1.34 17.23
CA LYS A 34 3.56 -2.27 17.20
C LYS A 34 4.42 -2.13 15.95
N TYR A 35 3.84 -1.64 14.87
CA TYR A 35 4.51 -1.59 13.57
C TYR A 35 4.47 -0.20 12.97
N ASN A 36 5.60 0.20 12.41
CA ASN A 36 5.68 1.40 11.60
C ASN A 36 5.49 0.97 10.14
N VAL A 37 4.33 1.28 9.58
CA VAL A 37 3.95 0.79 8.25
C VAL A 37 4.39 1.77 7.18
N ILE A 38 5.14 1.27 6.21
CA ILE A 38 5.62 2.04 5.07
C ILE A 38 4.90 1.49 3.83
N LEU A 39 4.19 2.36 3.12
CA LEU A 39 3.40 1.97 1.96
C LEU A 39 4.14 2.30 0.68
N VAL A 40 4.34 1.29 -0.16
CA VAL A 40 4.99 1.45 -1.46
C VAL A 40 4.05 0.94 -2.54
N GLY A 41 3.57 1.86 -3.38
CA GLY A 41 2.71 1.52 -4.51
C GLY A 41 3.51 1.44 -5.80
N ILE A 42 3.21 0.44 -6.61
CA ILE A 42 3.80 0.29 -7.94
C ILE A 42 2.72 0.61 -8.96
N THR A 43 2.95 1.62 -9.80
CA THR A 43 1.99 1.99 -10.84
C THR A 43 1.96 0.95 -11.96
N LYS A 44 0.96 1.05 -12.83
CA LYS A 44 0.85 0.14 -13.98
C LYS A 44 2.04 0.28 -14.94
N GLU A 45 2.69 1.43 -14.94
CA GLU A 45 3.90 1.68 -15.74
C GLU A 45 5.18 1.18 -15.06
N GLY A 46 5.07 0.65 -13.83
CA GLY A 46 6.22 0.13 -13.11
C GLY A 46 6.96 1.13 -12.24
N ARG A 47 6.36 2.27 -11.94
CA ARG A 47 6.95 3.26 -11.06
C ARG A 47 6.67 2.94 -9.60
N TRP A 48 7.68 3.02 -8.77
CA TRP A 48 7.57 2.79 -7.33
C TRP A 48 7.40 4.12 -6.62
N LEU A 49 6.29 4.26 -5.88
CA LEU A 49 5.95 5.50 -5.21
C LEU A 49 5.66 5.25 -3.73
N LEU A 50 6.13 6.16 -2.87
CA LEU A 50 5.74 6.16 -1.47
C LEU A 50 4.32 6.69 -1.35
N VAL A 51 3.50 5.97 -0.58
CA VAL A 51 2.09 6.34 -0.38
C VAL A 51 1.91 6.78 1.07
N ASP A 52 1.27 7.92 1.28
CA ASP A 52 1.15 8.52 2.61
C ASP A 52 0.17 7.80 3.52
N GLY A 53 -0.86 7.20 2.98
CA GLY A 53 -1.84 6.52 3.80
C GLY A 53 -2.84 5.70 3.01
N VAL A 54 -3.61 4.90 3.74
CA VAL A 54 -4.64 4.02 3.17
C VAL A 54 -5.66 4.80 2.36
N LYS A 55 -5.99 6.00 2.81
CA LYS A 55 -6.98 6.84 2.12
C LYS A 55 -6.57 7.11 0.68
N ASP A 56 -5.29 7.36 0.43
CA ASP A 56 -4.78 7.61 -0.91
C ASP A 56 -4.88 6.36 -1.79
N ILE A 57 -4.80 5.18 -1.19
CA ILE A 57 -5.00 3.92 -1.92
C ILE A 57 -6.47 3.77 -2.28
N GLU A 58 -7.37 4.05 -1.34
CA GLU A 58 -8.81 3.87 -1.54
C GLU A 58 -9.37 4.77 -2.63
N ASP A 59 -8.92 6.02 -2.69
CA ASP A 59 -9.42 6.99 -3.66
C ASP A 59 -8.58 7.05 -4.94
N GLY A 60 -7.47 6.33 -4.99
CA GLY A 60 -6.60 6.26 -6.14
C GLY A 60 -5.69 7.46 -6.35
N SER A 61 -5.63 8.38 -5.39
CA SER A 61 -4.85 9.61 -5.55
C SER A 61 -3.33 9.38 -5.50
N TRP A 62 -2.88 8.21 -5.06
CA TRP A 62 -1.45 7.91 -4.94
C TRP A 62 -0.75 7.74 -6.30
N ARG A 63 -1.49 7.48 -7.35
CA ARG A 63 -0.93 7.22 -8.69
C ARG A 63 -1.09 8.38 -9.67
#